data_021908aec860e98f312bd8a6a5022443
#
_entry.id   021908aec860e98f312bd8a6a5022443
#
_cell.length_a   1.000
_cell.length_b   1.000
_cell.length_c   1.000
_cell.angle_alpha   90.00
_cell.angle_beta   90.00
_cell.angle_gamma   90.00
#
_symmetry.space_group_name_H-M   'P 1'
#
loop_
_entity.id
_entity.type
_entity.pdbx_description
1 polymer ?
#
loop_
_entity_poly.entity_id
_entity_poly.type
_entity_poly.pdbx_seq_one_letter_code
_entity_poly.pdbx_strand_id
1 'polypeptide(L)'
;ECGEMFRRLHWNNRGVKSIVWRCISRLESTGLECHARTINELVLQDAVVKAINQMLGDKSSYQAQLQLNIASVIRASQATSVENIDEKLMTLQQELIQKAQSKEAYDEIADEIFRLRELRQKTTIDTAARDEQIKRINDLQDYIAQQTTHLTEFDEALVRRWIKQITIWDDHITVELKSGVSID
;
A
#
# COMPACT_ATOMS: atom_id res chain seq x y z
N GLU A 1 1.40 13.92 14.40
CA GLU A 1 1.61 15.37 14.53
C GLU A 1 2.36 15.95 13.31
N CYS A 2 3.67 15.72 13.19
CA CYS A 2 4.51 16.32 12.15
C CYS A 2 4.60 15.53 10.83
N GLY A 3 4.02 14.34 10.74
CA GLY A 3 4.09 13.46 9.57
C GLY A 3 5.42 12.72 9.36
N GLU A 4 6.41 12.96 10.21
CA GLU A 4 7.72 12.33 10.10
C GLU A 4 7.77 10.91 10.68
N MET A 5 8.77 10.16 10.22
CA MET A 5 8.99 8.78 10.68
C MET A 5 9.57 8.72 12.07
N PHE A 6 9.33 7.59 12.74
CA PHE A 6 10.00 7.24 13.98
C PHE A 6 11.25 6.42 13.71
N ARG A 7 12.31 6.70 14.48
CA ARG A 7 13.58 5.97 14.45
C ARG A 7 13.72 5.12 15.69
N ARG A 8 14.20 3.89 15.51
CA ARG A 8 14.53 2.95 16.58
C ARG A 8 15.86 3.34 17.22
N LEU A 9 15.89 3.45 18.54
CA LEU A 9 17.04 3.89 19.31
C LEU A 9 17.28 2.99 20.52
N HIS A 10 18.56 2.78 20.83
CA HIS A 10 18.97 2.25 22.12
C HIS A 10 18.99 3.38 23.13
N TRP A 11 18.18 3.25 24.17
CA TRP A 11 18.04 4.23 25.24
C TRP A 11 18.66 3.71 26.51
N ASN A 12 19.51 4.52 27.14
CA ASN A 12 20.05 4.22 28.46
C ASN A 12 19.65 5.33 29.43
N ASN A 13 18.77 5.00 30.35
CA ASN A 13 18.33 5.93 31.37
C ASN A 13 18.70 5.37 32.76
N ARG A 14 19.66 6.02 33.42
CA ARG A 14 20.15 5.66 34.76
C ARG A 14 20.53 4.18 34.90
N GLY A 15 21.21 3.64 33.88
CA GLY A 15 21.68 2.24 33.86
C GLY A 15 20.66 1.24 33.34
N VAL A 16 19.37 1.64 33.13
CA VAL A 16 18.35 0.80 32.51
C VAL A 16 18.42 0.96 30.99
N LYS A 17 18.77 -0.12 30.31
CA LYS A 17 18.80 -0.17 28.83
C LYS A 17 17.43 -0.55 28.32
N SER A 18 16.92 0.21 27.35
CA SER A 18 15.67 -0.10 26.64
C SER A 18 15.80 0.28 25.16
N ILE A 19 14.92 -0.27 24.34
CA ILE A 19 14.79 0.13 22.95
C ILE A 19 13.53 0.96 22.82
N VAL A 20 13.66 2.13 22.20
CA VAL A 20 12.56 3.07 22.03
C VAL A 20 12.48 3.56 20.60
N TRP A 21 11.29 4.00 20.22
CA TRP A 21 11.01 4.65 18.96
C TRP A 21 10.70 6.12 19.22
N ARG A 22 11.37 7.01 18.49
CA ARG A 22 11.22 8.46 18.64
C ARG A 22 11.16 9.13 17.27
N CYS A 23 10.31 10.14 17.14
CA CYS A 23 10.19 10.92 15.92
C CYS A 23 11.52 11.55 15.49
N ILE A 24 11.83 11.49 14.21
CA ILE A 24 13.07 12.03 13.63
C ILE A 24 13.16 13.53 13.84
N SER A 25 12.07 14.28 13.72
CA SER A 25 12.05 15.74 13.96
C SER A 25 12.56 16.12 15.35
N ARG A 26 12.30 15.28 16.36
CA ARG A 26 12.78 15.49 17.73
C ARG A 26 14.25 15.08 17.95
N LEU A 27 14.82 14.31 17.03
CA LEU A 27 16.19 13.82 17.09
C LEU A 27 17.16 14.73 16.35
N GLU A 28 16.77 15.22 15.19
CA GLU A 28 17.65 15.88 14.23
C GLU A 28 17.39 17.39 14.10
N SER A 29 16.49 17.94 14.90
CA SER A 29 16.13 19.37 14.85
C SER A 29 15.84 19.86 13.42
N THR A 30 14.97 19.12 12.70
CA THR A 30 14.64 19.38 11.28
C THR A 30 13.91 20.70 11.04
N GLY A 31 13.71 21.50 12.08
CA GLY A 31 12.93 22.76 12.04
C GLY A 31 11.42 22.54 12.22
N LEU A 32 10.96 21.29 12.26
CA LEU A 32 9.57 20.96 12.57
C LEU A 32 9.43 20.72 14.08
N GLU A 33 8.58 21.51 14.73
CA GLU A 33 8.24 21.31 16.11
C GLU A 33 7.33 20.07 16.24
N CYS A 34 7.74 19.10 17.07
CA CYS A 34 7.02 17.85 17.27
C CYS A 34 7.07 17.44 18.74
N HIS A 35 5.91 17.17 19.30
CA HIS A 35 5.73 16.73 20.69
C HIS A 35 5.35 15.24 20.79
N ALA A 36 5.34 14.50 19.66
CA ALA A 36 4.96 13.08 19.63
C ALA A 36 5.72 12.28 20.70
N ARG A 37 5.00 11.46 21.43
CA ARG A 37 5.54 10.65 22.55
C ARG A 37 6.64 9.69 22.07
N THR A 38 7.61 9.44 22.94
CA THR A 38 8.58 8.35 22.74
C THR A 38 7.94 7.04 23.17
N ILE A 39 8.05 6.00 22.34
CA ILE A 39 7.40 4.71 22.57
C ILE A 39 8.44 3.63 22.84
N ASN A 40 8.23 2.83 23.87
CA ASN A 40 9.03 1.64 24.12
C ASN A 40 8.71 0.57 23.07
N GLU A 41 9.73 -0.13 22.58
CA GLU A 41 9.57 -1.16 21.56
C GLU A 41 8.60 -2.28 21.97
N LEU A 42 8.63 -2.69 23.24
CA LEU A 42 7.71 -3.71 23.75
C LEU A 42 6.25 -3.27 23.68
N VAL A 43 5.96 -1.98 23.93
CA VAL A 43 4.60 -1.43 23.81
C VAL A 43 4.15 -1.44 22.35
N LEU A 44 5.06 -1.11 21.42
CA LEU A 44 4.76 -1.17 19.99
C LEU A 44 4.51 -2.60 19.52
N GLN A 45 5.33 -3.56 19.97
CA GLN A 45 5.17 -4.98 19.67
C GLN A 45 3.85 -5.54 20.20
N ASP A 46 3.49 -5.18 21.44
CA ASP A 46 2.21 -5.58 22.05
C ASP A 46 1.01 -5.00 21.30
N ALA A 47 1.08 -3.74 20.86
CA ALA A 47 0.04 -3.13 20.03
C ALA A 47 -0.16 -3.88 18.69
N VAL A 48 0.93 -4.29 18.06
CA VAL A 48 0.87 -5.09 16.81
C VAL A 48 0.24 -6.46 17.05
N VAL A 49 0.64 -7.16 18.11
CA VAL A 49 0.06 -8.46 18.49
C VAL A 49 -1.44 -8.32 18.77
N LYS A 50 -1.84 -7.28 19.49
CA LYS A 50 -3.26 -7.00 19.79
C LYS A 50 -4.06 -6.72 18.51
N ALA A 51 -3.54 -5.89 17.60
CA ALA A 51 -4.19 -5.59 16.34
C ALA A 51 -4.40 -6.86 15.48
N ILE A 52 -3.36 -7.71 15.36
CA ILE A 52 -3.49 -8.98 14.63
C ILE A 52 -4.50 -9.90 15.34
N ASN A 53 -4.48 -9.99 16.64
CA ASN A 53 -5.42 -10.80 17.41
C ASN A 53 -6.87 -10.29 17.33
N GLN A 54 -7.08 -8.98 17.25
CA GLN A 54 -8.39 -8.39 17.00
C GLN A 54 -8.92 -8.83 15.64
N MET A 55 -8.09 -8.78 14.59
CA MET A 55 -8.43 -9.28 13.27
C MET A 55 -8.77 -10.78 13.28
N LEU A 56 -8.00 -11.59 14.00
CA LEU A 56 -8.24 -13.03 14.13
C LEU A 56 -9.49 -13.36 14.96
N GLY A 57 -9.88 -12.49 15.89
CA GLY A 57 -11.08 -12.64 16.72
C GLY A 57 -12.38 -12.33 15.98
N ASP A 58 -12.34 -11.41 15.00
CA ASP A 58 -13.53 -11.06 14.17
C ASP A 58 -13.25 -11.30 12.67
N LYS A 59 -12.94 -12.54 12.35
CA LYS A 59 -12.60 -12.97 10.97
C LYS A 59 -13.64 -12.59 9.94
N SER A 60 -14.92 -12.70 10.28
CA SER A 60 -16.02 -12.47 9.34
C SER A 60 -16.10 -11.01 8.90
N SER A 61 -15.96 -10.07 9.82
CA SER A 61 -15.94 -8.64 9.53
C SER A 61 -14.74 -8.26 8.67
N TYR A 62 -13.55 -8.71 9.05
CA TYR A 62 -12.33 -8.42 8.30
C TYR A 62 -12.31 -9.07 6.91
N GLN A 63 -12.84 -10.29 6.75
CA GLN A 63 -13.01 -10.91 5.44
C GLN A 63 -13.98 -10.12 4.55
N ALA A 64 -15.09 -9.64 5.09
CA ALA A 64 -16.02 -8.78 4.35
C ALA A 64 -15.33 -7.47 3.90
N GLN A 65 -14.57 -6.83 4.78
CA GLN A 65 -13.80 -5.63 4.45
C GLN A 65 -12.77 -5.88 3.35
N LEU A 66 -12.06 -7.01 3.40
CA LEU A 66 -11.09 -7.39 2.37
C LEU A 66 -11.76 -7.62 1.01
N GLN A 67 -12.95 -8.24 0.98
CA GLN A 67 -13.75 -8.39 -0.25
C GLN A 67 -14.17 -7.04 -0.84
N LEU A 68 -14.59 -6.09 0.00
CA LEU A 68 -14.90 -4.73 -0.44
C LEU A 68 -13.68 -4.02 -1.03
N ASN A 69 -12.51 -4.20 -0.44
CA ASN A 69 -11.26 -3.64 -0.93
C ASN A 69 -10.88 -4.22 -2.31
N ILE A 70 -11.00 -5.55 -2.51
CA ILE A 70 -10.82 -6.19 -3.82
C ILE A 70 -11.79 -5.59 -4.84
N ALA A 71 -13.09 -5.51 -4.50
CA ALA A 71 -14.10 -4.96 -5.39
C ALA A 71 -13.80 -3.50 -5.79
N SER A 72 -13.29 -2.68 -4.85
CA SER A 72 -12.88 -1.30 -5.13
C SER A 72 -11.70 -1.22 -6.09
N VAL A 73 -10.69 -2.07 -5.90
CA VAL A 73 -9.51 -2.17 -6.77
C VAL A 73 -9.90 -2.57 -8.19
N ILE A 74 -10.81 -3.56 -8.34
CA ILE A 74 -11.32 -4.03 -9.63
C ILE A 74 -12.12 -2.91 -10.33
N ARG A 75 -13.03 -2.22 -9.62
CA ARG A 75 -13.82 -1.13 -10.20
C ARG A 75 -12.94 0.01 -10.71
N ALA A 76 -11.91 0.38 -9.99
CA ALA A 76 -10.97 1.40 -10.41
C ALA A 76 -10.23 1.02 -11.72
N SER A 77 -10.16 -0.29 -12.06
CA SER A 77 -9.49 -0.78 -13.27
C SER A 77 -10.36 -0.77 -14.53
N GLN A 78 -11.68 -0.76 -14.38
CA GLN A 78 -12.59 -0.90 -15.54
C GLN A 78 -12.65 0.37 -16.41
N ALA A 79 -12.16 1.51 -15.95
CA ALA A 79 -12.23 2.77 -16.67
C ALA A 79 -11.29 2.85 -17.90
N THR A 80 -10.19 2.09 -17.92
CA THR A 80 -9.24 2.11 -19.02
C THR A 80 -8.62 0.71 -19.19
N SER A 81 -9.12 -0.07 -20.16
CA SER A 81 -8.54 -1.38 -20.44
C SER A 81 -7.42 -1.26 -21.47
N VAL A 82 -6.39 -2.09 -21.32
CA VAL A 82 -5.26 -2.16 -22.26
C VAL A 82 -5.75 -2.59 -23.64
N GLU A 83 -6.74 -3.48 -23.69
CA GLU A 83 -7.36 -3.98 -24.92
C GLU A 83 -7.96 -2.84 -25.77
N ASN A 84 -8.69 -1.92 -25.13
CA ASN A 84 -9.30 -0.77 -25.82
C ASN A 84 -8.23 0.17 -26.40
N ILE A 85 -7.08 0.32 -25.71
CA ILE A 85 -5.96 1.12 -26.20
C ILE A 85 -5.30 0.42 -27.38
N ASP A 86 -5.12 -0.89 -27.33
CA ASP A 86 -4.51 -1.69 -28.41
C ASP A 86 -5.36 -1.69 -29.67
N GLU A 87 -6.68 -1.78 -29.55
CA GLU A 87 -7.61 -1.66 -30.70
C GLU A 87 -7.51 -0.28 -31.36
N LYS A 88 -7.47 0.80 -30.57
CA LYS A 88 -7.28 2.15 -31.09
C LYS A 88 -5.94 2.34 -31.77
N LEU A 89 -4.87 1.81 -31.17
CA LEU A 89 -3.52 1.85 -31.76
C LEU A 89 -3.48 1.14 -33.11
N MET A 90 -4.12 -0.04 -33.22
CA MET A 90 -4.17 -0.78 -34.48
C MET A 90 -4.92 0.00 -35.55
N THR A 91 -6.05 0.62 -35.22
CA THR A 91 -6.83 1.44 -36.15
C THR A 91 -6.02 2.65 -36.65
N LEU A 92 -5.41 3.40 -35.74
CA LEU A 92 -4.60 4.58 -36.08
C LEU A 92 -3.35 4.22 -36.89
N GLN A 93 -2.74 3.06 -36.64
CA GLN A 93 -1.61 2.58 -37.45
C GLN A 93 -2.02 2.27 -38.89
N GLN A 94 -3.22 1.69 -39.10
CA GLN A 94 -3.75 1.47 -40.43
C GLN A 94 -4.04 2.79 -41.17
N GLU A 95 -4.67 3.75 -40.46
CA GLU A 95 -4.91 5.08 -41.01
C GLU A 95 -3.62 5.82 -41.38
N LEU A 96 -2.58 5.72 -40.53
CA LEU A 96 -1.27 6.29 -40.78
C LEU A 96 -0.67 5.75 -42.07
N ILE A 97 -0.74 4.44 -42.30
CA ILE A 97 -0.21 3.80 -43.52
C ILE A 97 -0.97 4.29 -44.74
N GLN A 98 -2.30 4.38 -44.68
CA GLN A 98 -3.12 4.86 -45.80
C GLN A 98 -2.79 6.31 -46.17
N LYS A 99 -2.73 7.21 -45.17
CA LYS A 99 -2.40 8.62 -45.40
C LYS A 99 -0.97 8.82 -45.93
N ALA A 100 -0.02 8.05 -45.41
CA ALA A 100 1.35 8.07 -45.89
C ALA A 100 1.47 7.64 -47.39
N GLN A 101 0.67 6.65 -47.80
CA GLN A 101 0.60 6.22 -49.21
C GLN A 101 -0.05 7.27 -50.12
N SER A 102 -1.06 7.99 -49.60
CA SER A 102 -1.75 9.07 -50.32
C SER A 102 -1.00 10.40 -50.31
N LYS A 103 0.13 10.48 -49.59
CA LYS A 103 0.93 11.72 -49.39
C LYS A 103 0.14 12.84 -48.70
N GLU A 104 -0.80 12.46 -47.85
CA GLU A 104 -1.56 13.39 -47.00
C GLU A 104 -0.81 13.64 -45.67
N ALA A 105 -1.19 14.74 -44.99
CA ALA A 105 -0.64 15.04 -43.66
C ALA A 105 -1.08 13.96 -42.66
N TYR A 106 -0.15 13.46 -41.85
CA TYR A 106 -0.38 12.40 -40.85
C TYR A 106 0.21 12.72 -39.46
N ASP A 107 0.70 13.93 -39.26
CA ASP A 107 1.38 14.35 -38.05
C ASP A 107 0.46 14.18 -36.78
N GLU A 108 -0.80 14.57 -36.89
CA GLU A 108 -1.79 14.44 -35.79
C GLU A 108 -2.03 12.96 -35.40
N ILE A 109 -2.03 12.05 -36.38
CA ILE A 109 -2.19 10.61 -36.13
C ILE A 109 -0.93 10.06 -35.47
N ALA A 110 0.24 10.51 -35.89
CA ALA A 110 1.51 10.09 -35.28
C ALA A 110 1.59 10.54 -33.81
N ASP A 111 1.19 11.77 -33.52
CA ASP A 111 1.16 12.31 -32.16
C ASP A 111 0.17 11.53 -31.26
N GLU A 112 -1.01 11.20 -31.76
CA GLU A 112 -2.00 10.41 -31.00
C GLU A 112 -1.53 8.96 -30.77
N ILE A 113 -0.85 8.34 -31.74
CA ILE A 113 -0.21 7.02 -31.56
C ILE A 113 0.83 7.09 -30.44
N PHE A 114 1.63 8.15 -30.40
CA PHE A 114 2.65 8.33 -29.37
C PHE A 114 2.01 8.44 -27.98
N ARG A 115 0.99 9.28 -27.85
CA ARG A 115 0.21 9.48 -26.63
C ARG A 115 -0.44 8.18 -26.14
N LEU A 116 -1.05 7.41 -27.05
CA LEU A 116 -1.67 6.14 -26.69
C LEU A 116 -0.65 5.08 -26.25
N ARG A 117 0.56 5.08 -26.83
CA ARG A 117 1.64 4.18 -26.38
C ARG A 117 2.10 4.51 -24.96
N GLU A 118 2.25 5.78 -24.62
CA GLU A 118 2.57 6.19 -23.25
C GLU A 118 1.44 5.79 -22.28
N LEU A 119 0.18 6.03 -22.66
CA LEU A 119 -0.99 5.63 -21.87
C LEU A 119 -1.04 4.12 -21.67
N ARG A 120 -0.77 3.33 -22.73
CA ARG A 120 -0.69 1.87 -22.66
C ARG A 120 0.36 1.41 -21.66
N GLN A 121 1.56 1.97 -21.73
CA GLN A 121 2.64 1.61 -20.81
C GLN A 121 2.25 1.91 -19.34
N LYS A 122 1.69 3.08 -19.08
CA LYS A 122 1.19 3.45 -17.76
C LYS A 122 0.09 2.50 -17.28
N THR A 123 -0.90 2.22 -18.13
CA THR A 123 -2.02 1.31 -17.78
C THR A 123 -1.52 -0.11 -17.49
N THR A 124 -0.51 -0.60 -18.23
CA THR A 124 0.09 -1.92 -17.98
C THR A 124 0.77 -1.99 -16.62
N ILE A 125 1.53 -0.94 -16.23
CA ILE A 125 2.16 -0.86 -14.92
C ILE A 125 1.10 -0.80 -13.80
N ASP A 126 0.08 0.03 -13.98
CA ASP A 126 -1.02 0.17 -13.02
C ASP A 126 -1.80 -1.15 -12.85
N THR A 127 -1.99 -1.92 -13.92
CA THR A 127 -2.64 -3.24 -13.87
C THR A 127 -1.81 -4.24 -13.09
N ALA A 128 -0.51 -4.32 -13.35
CA ALA A 128 0.39 -5.22 -12.60
C ALA A 128 0.44 -4.88 -11.10
N ALA A 129 0.45 -3.60 -10.76
CA ALA A 129 0.43 -3.16 -9.35
C ALA A 129 -0.89 -3.55 -8.65
N ARG A 130 -2.02 -3.50 -9.36
CA ARG A 130 -3.33 -3.93 -8.85
C ARG A 130 -3.40 -5.43 -8.64
N ASP A 131 -2.93 -6.22 -9.61
CA ASP A 131 -2.91 -7.68 -9.50
C ASP A 131 -2.08 -8.13 -8.29
N GLU A 132 -0.95 -7.46 -8.05
CA GLU A 132 -0.15 -7.69 -6.86
C GLU A 132 -0.90 -7.30 -5.58
N GLN A 133 -1.64 -6.20 -5.58
CA GLN A 133 -2.46 -5.79 -4.44
C GLN A 133 -3.56 -6.80 -4.14
N ILE A 134 -4.29 -7.26 -5.17
CA ILE A 134 -5.33 -8.29 -5.04
C ILE A 134 -4.73 -9.58 -4.49
N LYS A 135 -3.56 -10.00 -5.00
CA LYS A 135 -2.85 -11.17 -4.50
C LYS A 135 -2.52 -11.04 -3.02
N ARG A 136 -2.00 -9.89 -2.58
CA ARG A 136 -1.70 -9.64 -1.16
C ARG A 136 -2.95 -9.71 -0.27
N ILE A 137 -4.10 -9.22 -0.76
CA ILE A 137 -5.36 -9.29 -0.04
C ILE A 137 -5.82 -10.75 0.08
N ASN A 138 -5.75 -11.53 -1.00
CA ASN A 138 -6.10 -12.94 -0.98
C ASN A 138 -5.19 -13.75 -0.04
N ASP A 139 -3.88 -13.52 -0.11
CA ASP A 139 -2.90 -14.16 0.80
C ASP A 139 -3.22 -13.87 2.28
N LEU A 140 -3.70 -12.66 2.59
CA LEU A 140 -4.12 -12.30 3.95
C LEU A 140 -5.42 -13.01 4.34
N GLN A 141 -6.39 -13.11 3.42
CA GLN A 141 -7.63 -13.86 3.67
C GLN A 141 -7.35 -15.33 3.97
N ASP A 142 -6.46 -15.96 3.20
CA ASP A 142 -6.05 -17.35 3.42
C ASP A 142 -5.36 -17.52 4.77
N TYR A 143 -4.49 -16.58 5.15
CA TYR A 143 -3.85 -16.57 6.47
C TYR A 143 -4.90 -16.48 7.59
N ILE A 144 -5.84 -15.55 7.52
CA ILE A 144 -6.90 -15.38 8.52
C ILE A 144 -7.76 -16.66 8.61
N ALA A 145 -8.08 -17.30 7.48
CA ALA A 145 -8.88 -18.51 7.46
C ALA A 145 -8.17 -19.69 8.11
N GLN A 146 -6.88 -19.85 7.85
CA GLN A 146 -6.07 -20.98 8.33
C GLN A 146 -5.63 -20.83 9.80
N GLN A 147 -5.50 -19.59 10.28
CA GLN A 147 -5.04 -19.35 11.65
C GLN A 147 -6.14 -19.72 12.66
N THR A 148 -5.85 -20.67 13.55
CA THR A 148 -6.80 -21.16 14.54
C THR A 148 -6.57 -20.58 15.95
N THR A 149 -5.38 -20.07 16.20
CA THR A 149 -4.96 -19.57 17.52
C THR A 149 -4.56 -18.10 17.46
N HIS A 150 -4.74 -17.40 18.56
CA HIS A 150 -4.19 -16.07 18.74
C HIS A 150 -2.67 -16.08 18.83
N LEU A 151 -2.05 -14.99 18.39
CA LEU A 151 -0.61 -14.79 18.57
C LEU A 151 -0.31 -14.51 20.03
N THR A 152 0.68 -15.20 20.59
CA THR A 152 1.19 -14.98 21.95
C THR A 152 2.41 -14.10 21.99
N GLU A 153 3.14 -14.02 20.88
CA GLU A 153 4.40 -13.31 20.76
C GLU A 153 4.45 -12.48 19.46
N PHE A 154 5.28 -11.45 19.49
CA PHE A 154 5.55 -10.63 18.32
C PHE A 154 6.33 -11.42 17.27
N ASP A 155 5.86 -11.39 16.02
CA ASP A 155 6.53 -12.01 14.89
C ASP A 155 6.88 -10.96 13.83
N GLU A 156 8.18 -10.71 13.66
CA GLU A 156 8.68 -9.74 12.69
C GLU A 156 8.36 -10.14 11.24
N ALA A 157 8.28 -11.44 10.93
CA ALA A 157 7.95 -11.91 9.60
C ALA A 157 6.51 -11.54 9.22
N LEU A 158 5.57 -11.64 10.17
CA LEU A 158 4.19 -11.19 9.99
C LEU A 158 4.11 -9.68 9.79
N VAL A 159 4.87 -8.90 10.55
CA VAL A 159 4.94 -7.44 10.38
C VAL A 159 5.40 -7.08 8.98
N ARG A 160 6.50 -7.64 8.52
CA ARG A 160 7.05 -7.38 7.16
C ARG A 160 6.08 -7.82 6.07
N ARG A 161 5.35 -8.90 6.29
CA ARG A 161 4.42 -9.46 5.32
C ARG A 161 3.13 -8.65 5.21
N TRP A 162 2.50 -8.27 6.33
CA TRP A 162 1.15 -7.75 6.37
C TRP A 162 1.02 -6.27 6.70
N ILE A 163 1.93 -5.70 7.50
CA ILE A 163 1.82 -4.31 7.94
C ILE A 163 2.43 -3.38 6.91
N LYS A 164 1.67 -2.35 6.55
CA LYS A 164 2.11 -1.27 5.68
C LYS A 164 2.72 -0.14 6.50
N GLN A 165 2.02 0.27 7.55
CA GLN A 165 2.38 1.42 8.37
C GLN A 165 1.81 1.28 9.78
N ILE A 166 2.49 1.85 10.75
CA ILE A 166 2.00 2.02 12.11
C ILE A 166 2.01 3.52 12.41
N THR A 167 0.84 4.07 12.72
CA THR A 167 0.69 5.48 13.07
C THR A 167 0.52 5.62 14.57
N ILE A 168 1.27 6.53 15.16
CA ILE A 168 1.30 6.77 16.59
C ILE A 168 0.56 8.07 16.87
N TRP A 169 -0.56 7.94 17.57
CA TRP A 169 -1.38 9.05 18.06
C TRP A 169 -1.08 9.30 19.55
N ASP A 170 -1.64 10.36 20.11
CA ASP A 170 -1.42 10.69 21.53
C ASP A 170 -2.04 9.66 22.46
N ASP A 171 -3.20 9.13 22.10
CA ASP A 171 -4.03 8.24 22.89
C ASP A 171 -4.03 6.77 22.43
N HIS A 172 -3.80 6.51 21.13
CA HIS A 172 -3.85 5.17 20.54
C HIS A 172 -2.73 4.93 19.51
N ILE A 173 -2.73 3.75 18.91
CA ILE A 173 -1.82 3.34 17.83
C ILE A 173 -2.67 2.67 16.75
N THR A 174 -2.62 3.19 15.54
CA THR A 174 -3.28 2.59 14.37
C THR A 174 -2.30 1.70 13.59
N VAL A 175 -2.68 0.47 13.33
CA VAL A 175 -1.94 -0.49 12.49
C VAL A 175 -2.64 -0.60 11.14
N GLU A 176 -2.00 -0.08 10.08
CA GLU A 176 -2.48 -0.18 8.71
C GLU A 176 -1.86 -1.40 8.02
N LEU A 177 -2.69 -2.28 7.48
CA LEU A 177 -2.27 -3.45 6.71
C LEU A 177 -2.06 -3.10 5.23
N LYS A 178 -1.21 -3.86 4.55
CA LYS A 178 -0.99 -3.72 3.08
C LYS A 178 -2.24 -4.01 2.25
N SER A 179 -3.24 -4.63 2.84
CA SER A 179 -4.57 -4.85 2.26
C SER A 179 -5.48 -3.62 2.28
N GLY A 180 -5.05 -2.52 2.92
CA GLY A 180 -5.84 -1.30 3.11
C GLY A 180 -6.78 -1.33 4.31
N VAL A 181 -6.70 -2.35 5.17
CA VAL A 181 -7.45 -2.41 6.44
C VAL A 181 -6.64 -1.69 7.53
N SER A 182 -7.32 -0.88 8.34
CA SER A 182 -6.74 -0.21 9.50
C SER A 182 -7.39 -0.73 10.79
N ILE A 183 -6.57 -0.89 11.83
CA ILE A 183 -6.94 -1.43 13.14
C ILE A 183 -6.41 -0.49 14.22
N ASP A 184 -7.26 -0.02 15.11
CA ASP A 184 -6.95 0.88 16.22
C ASP A 184 -6.82 0.12 17.55
#